data_cd92d231893c771c132684f8892ab79a
#
_entry.id   cd92d231893c771c132684f8892ab79a
#
_cell.length_a   1.000
_cell.length_b   1.000
_cell.length_c   1.000
_cell.angle_alpha   90.00
_cell.angle_beta   90.00
_cell.angle_gamma   90.00
#
_symmetry.space_group_name_H-M   'P 1'
#
loop_
_entity.id
_entity.type
_entity.pdbx_description
1 polymer ?
#
loop_
_entity_poly.entity_id
_entity_poly.type
_entity_poly.pdbx_seq_one_letter_code
_entity_poly.pdbx_strand_id
1 'polypeptide(L)'
;MYMQSGHDEKMDTEVREILDYYRRLPDRGSQEVIVSMLRELQDVCGWIGPSILEEAAQAAGVKVSLIQVIMKRYPSLKKSPYVHEIIICTDRNCAGRDNLKVLQEVKRLLKIGSDGISEDGRVYMKTRACLKQCRTAPNIMVDGKICSGKSAEEIISMVMGHGADI
;
A
#
# COMPACT_ATOMS: atom_id res chain seq x y z
N MET A 1 -22.87 4.81 -2.68
CA MET A 1 -21.66 3.99 -2.80
C MET A 1 -20.35 4.78 -2.94
N TYR A 2 -20.37 6.08 -2.68
CA TYR A 2 -19.21 6.97 -2.86
C TYR A 2 -18.81 7.72 -1.57
N MET A 3 -19.09 7.17 -0.38
CA MET A 3 -18.77 7.81 0.90
C MET A 3 -17.43 7.40 1.52
N GLN A 4 -16.63 6.54 0.85
CA GLN A 4 -15.31 6.13 1.35
C GLN A 4 -14.16 7.06 0.89
N SER A 5 -14.34 7.85 -0.16
CA SER A 5 -13.27 8.67 -0.72
C SER A 5 -12.71 9.74 0.23
N GLY A 6 -13.54 10.38 1.02
CA GLY A 6 -13.07 11.43 1.94
C GLY A 6 -12.29 10.93 3.15
N HIS A 7 -12.58 9.71 3.62
CA HIS A 7 -11.87 9.09 4.74
C HIS A 7 -10.49 8.58 4.30
N ASP A 8 -10.43 7.97 3.11
CA ASP A 8 -9.19 7.47 2.55
C ASP A 8 -8.22 8.61 2.20
N GLU A 9 -8.70 9.72 1.64
CA GLU A 9 -7.88 10.91 1.35
C GLU A 9 -7.29 11.54 2.61
N LYS A 10 -8.07 11.61 3.68
CA LYS A 10 -7.61 12.12 4.97
C LYS A 10 -6.53 11.21 5.56
N MET A 11 -6.76 9.91 5.57
CA MET A 11 -5.79 8.92 6.04
C MET A 11 -4.49 8.97 5.24
N ASP A 12 -4.57 9.06 3.91
CA ASP A 12 -3.40 9.20 3.04
C ASP A 12 -2.61 10.50 3.34
N THR A 13 -3.29 11.59 3.68
CA THR A 13 -2.65 12.85 4.07
C THR A 13 -1.91 12.71 5.39
N GLU A 14 -2.55 12.15 6.42
CA GLU A 14 -1.96 11.91 7.72
C GLU A 14 -0.73 10.97 7.63
N VAL A 15 -0.82 9.91 6.85
CA VAL A 15 0.31 9.01 6.58
C VAL A 15 1.50 9.75 5.96
N ARG A 16 1.26 10.62 4.97
CA ARG A 16 2.32 11.42 4.34
C ARG A 16 2.97 12.38 5.32
N GLU A 17 2.19 13.06 6.15
CA GLU A 17 2.71 13.99 7.16
C GLU A 17 3.62 13.28 8.16
N ILE A 18 3.21 12.09 8.64
CA ILE A 18 4.03 11.26 9.52
C ILE A 18 5.34 10.87 8.83
N LEU A 19 5.26 10.31 7.62
CA LEU A 19 6.44 9.88 6.86
C LEU A 19 7.40 11.05 6.58
N ASP A 20 6.88 12.22 6.21
CA ASP A 20 7.69 13.41 5.93
C ASP A 20 8.35 13.95 7.19
N TYR A 21 7.68 13.89 8.33
CA TYR A 21 8.28 14.25 9.62
C TYR A 21 9.48 13.34 9.94
N TYR A 22 9.27 12.03 9.93
CA TYR A 22 10.34 11.07 10.25
C TYR A 22 11.49 11.08 9.26
N ARG A 23 11.23 11.34 7.98
CA ARG A 23 12.26 11.45 6.93
C ARG A 23 13.28 12.56 7.21
N ARG A 24 12.88 13.63 7.91
CA ARG A 24 13.72 14.77 8.24
C ARG A 24 14.56 14.58 9.50
N LEU A 25 14.30 13.55 10.28
CA LEU A 25 15.06 13.30 11.50
C LEU A 25 16.47 12.80 11.18
N PRO A 26 17.51 13.30 11.89
CA PRO A 26 18.89 12.89 11.64
C PRO A 26 19.14 11.41 11.99
N ASP A 27 18.43 10.88 12.98
CA ASP A 27 18.53 9.52 13.50
C ASP A 27 17.40 8.60 12.99
N ARG A 28 16.78 8.96 11.87
CA ARG A 28 15.61 8.26 11.27
C ARG A 28 15.78 6.75 11.11
N GLY A 29 17.02 6.27 10.96
CA GLY A 29 17.33 4.85 10.83
C GLY A 29 17.50 4.11 12.16
N SER A 30 17.43 4.79 13.30
CA SER A 30 17.52 4.15 14.62
C SER A 30 16.26 3.31 14.90
N GLN A 31 16.45 2.24 15.69
CA GLN A 31 15.33 1.35 16.03
C GLN A 31 14.21 2.08 16.77
N GLU A 32 14.55 2.97 17.69
CA GLU A 32 13.58 3.72 18.49
C GLU A 32 12.72 4.63 17.61
N VAL A 33 13.35 5.34 16.68
CA VAL A 33 12.65 6.24 15.73
C VAL A 33 11.77 5.44 14.79
N ILE A 34 12.25 4.32 14.27
CA ILE A 34 11.46 3.41 13.41
C ILE A 34 10.23 2.88 14.17
N VAL A 35 10.39 2.44 15.41
CA VAL A 35 9.26 1.93 16.22
C VAL A 35 8.23 3.04 16.48
N SER A 36 8.68 4.25 16.78
CA SER A 36 7.78 5.40 16.97
C SER A 36 7.00 5.71 15.71
N MET A 37 7.68 5.78 14.56
CA MET A 37 7.04 5.99 13.26
C MET A 37 6.00 4.91 12.95
N LEU A 38 6.34 3.64 13.16
CA LEU A 38 5.42 2.52 12.88
C LEU A 38 4.19 2.54 13.79
N ARG A 39 4.33 2.97 15.04
CA ARG A 39 3.18 3.12 15.94
C ARG A 39 2.23 4.21 15.48
N GLU A 40 2.73 5.37 15.12
CA GLU A 40 1.91 6.46 14.59
C GLU A 40 1.21 6.06 13.29
N LEU A 41 1.93 5.40 12.37
CA LEU A 41 1.33 4.87 11.14
C LEU A 41 0.24 3.83 11.44
N GLN A 42 0.46 2.95 12.42
CA GLN A 42 -0.53 1.96 12.84
C GLN A 42 -1.77 2.60 13.46
N ASP A 43 -1.60 3.67 14.24
CA ASP A 43 -2.73 4.40 14.85
C ASP A 43 -3.65 5.00 13.78
N VAL A 44 -3.08 5.43 12.65
CA VAL A 44 -3.85 5.96 11.51
C VAL A 44 -4.44 4.83 10.66
N CYS A 45 -3.66 3.80 10.36
CA CYS A 45 -4.03 2.74 9.40
C CYS A 45 -4.70 1.51 10.03
N GLY A 46 -4.60 1.35 11.35
CA GLY A 46 -5.07 0.16 12.08
C GLY A 46 -4.09 -1.02 12.07
N TRP A 47 -3.28 -1.15 11.04
CA TRP A 47 -2.22 -2.15 10.87
C TRP A 47 -1.13 -1.65 9.93
N ILE A 48 -0.03 -2.41 9.86
CA ILE A 48 1.09 -2.09 8.99
C ILE A 48 1.04 -3.05 7.79
N GLY A 49 0.53 -2.52 6.67
CA GLY A 49 0.43 -3.25 5.39
C GLY A 49 1.70 -3.15 4.54
N PRO A 50 1.75 -3.88 3.42
CA PRO A 50 2.92 -3.90 2.53
C PRO A 50 3.34 -2.52 2.00
N SER A 51 2.40 -1.66 1.63
CA SER A 51 2.71 -0.30 1.16
C SER A 51 3.31 0.57 2.27
N ILE A 52 2.76 0.47 3.48
CA ILE A 52 3.28 1.20 4.65
C ILE A 52 4.68 0.72 5.02
N LEU A 53 4.95 -0.58 4.94
CA LEU A 53 6.30 -1.12 5.16
C LEU A 53 7.32 -0.54 4.19
N GLU A 54 6.98 -0.47 2.91
CA GLU A 54 7.87 0.09 1.88
C GLU A 54 8.09 1.59 2.07
N GLU A 55 7.02 2.35 2.30
CA GLU A 55 7.09 3.80 2.52
C GLU A 55 7.85 4.15 3.82
N ALA A 56 7.63 3.39 4.88
CA ALA A 56 8.37 3.55 6.14
C ALA A 56 9.87 3.23 5.99
N ALA A 57 10.21 2.19 5.24
CA ALA A 57 11.60 1.85 4.93
C ALA A 57 12.30 2.97 4.15
N GLN A 58 11.63 3.54 3.17
CA GLN A 58 12.13 4.70 2.42
C GLN A 58 12.31 5.93 3.32
N ALA A 59 11.34 6.23 4.18
CA ALA A 59 11.43 7.35 5.10
C ALA A 59 12.58 7.20 6.10
N ALA A 60 12.77 6.01 6.65
CA ALA A 60 13.86 5.69 7.57
C ALA A 60 15.23 5.55 6.88
N GLY A 61 15.26 5.37 5.56
CA GLY A 61 16.48 5.10 4.80
C GLY A 61 17.08 3.73 5.07
N VAL A 62 16.24 2.73 5.33
CA VAL A 62 16.62 1.35 5.65
C VAL A 62 15.93 0.35 4.71
N LYS A 63 16.37 -0.91 4.77
CA LYS A 63 15.70 -1.99 4.03
C LYS A 63 14.40 -2.43 4.73
N VAL A 64 13.40 -2.82 3.96
CA VAL A 64 12.13 -3.38 4.47
C VAL A 64 12.37 -4.56 5.40
N SER A 65 13.35 -5.41 5.08
CA SER A 65 13.71 -6.57 5.91
C SER A 65 14.11 -6.19 7.34
N LEU A 66 14.77 -5.04 7.53
CA LEU A 66 15.10 -4.54 8.87
C LEU A 66 13.84 -4.18 9.65
N ILE A 67 12.90 -3.47 9.02
CA ILE A 67 11.63 -3.14 9.65
C ILE A 67 10.85 -4.39 10.03
N GLN A 68 10.83 -5.41 9.17
CA GLN A 68 10.18 -6.69 9.46
C GLN A 68 10.80 -7.40 10.67
N VAL A 69 12.13 -7.35 10.83
CA VAL A 69 12.82 -7.89 12.01
C VAL A 69 12.45 -7.10 13.27
N ILE A 70 12.39 -5.77 13.19
CA ILE A 70 11.95 -4.92 14.29
C ILE A 70 10.52 -5.28 14.70
N MET A 71 9.60 -5.40 13.75
CA MET A 71 8.21 -5.77 14.02
C MET A 71 8.06 -7.11 14.76
N LYS A 72 8.93 -8.08 14.47
CA LYS A 72 8.93 -9.37 15.20
C LYS A 72 9.27 -9.21 16.69
N ARG A 73 10.05 -8.21 17.04
CA ARG A 73 10.44 -7.91 18.45
C ARG A 73 9.38 -7.08 19.19
N TYR A 74 8.47 -6.46 18.48
CA TYR A 74 7.43 -5.61 19.06
C TYR A 74 6.03 -6.16 18.73
N PRO A 75 5.48 -7.07 19.57
CA PRO A 75 4.17 -7.70 19.32
C PRO A 75 3.00 -6.72 19.25
N SER A 76 3.18 -5.49 19.74
CA SER A 76 2.19 -4.41 19.63
C SER A 76 2.05 -3.86 18.20
N LEU A 77 3.04 -4.10 17.34
CA LEU A 77 3.00 -3.72 15.93
C LEU A 77 2.28 -4.82 15.13
N LYS A 78 1.10 -4.50 14.65
CA LYS A 78 0.21 -5.44 13.95
C LYS A 78 0.47 -5.44 12.46
N LYS A 79 0.74 -6.60 11.90
CA LYS A 79 0.75 -6.80 10.45
C LYS A 79 -0.67 -6.76 9.89
N SER A 80 -0.78 -6.42 8.59
CA SER A 80 -2.04 -6.55 7.88
C SER A 80 -2.55 -7.99 7.87
N PRO A 81 -3.89 -8.19 7.85
CA PRO A 81 -4.47 -9.53 7.73
C PRO A 81 -4.32 -10.13 6.33
N TYR A 82 -3.94 -9.32 5.33
CA TYR A 82 -3.70 -9.75 3.95
C TYR A 82 -2.20 -9.81 3.63
N VAL A 83 -1.86 -10.53 2.56
CA VAL A 83 -0.46 -10.74 2.13
C VAL A 83 -0.03 -9.68 1.12
N HIS A 84 -0.93 -9.31 0.20
CA HIS A 84 -0.67 -8.37 -0.89
C HIS A 84 -1.63 -7.20 -0.87
N GLU A 85 -1.17 -6.05 -1.33
CA GLU A 85 -1.96 -4.84 -1.44
C GLU A 85 -1.87 -4.28 -2.86
N ILE A 86 -3.03 -3.99 -3.46
CA ILE A 86 -3.15 -3.33 -4.75
C ILE A 86 -3.81 -1.98 -4.56
N ILE A 87 -3.13 -0.91 -4.99
CA ILE A 87 -3.67 0.45 -4.96
C ILE A 87 -3.79 0.96 -6.40
N ILE A 88 -4.98 1.33 -6.81
CA ILE A 88 -5.26 1.80 -8.15
C ILE A 88 -5.50 3.31 -8.14
N CYS A 89 -4.74 4.04 -8.95
CA CYS A 89 -4.90 5.48 -9.11
C CYS A 89 -6.20 5.79 -9.85
N THR A 90 -7.03 6.65 -9.26
CA THR A 90 -8.31 7.10 -9.83
C THR A 90 -8.28 8.55 -10.33
N ASP A 91 -7.09 9.17 -10.39
CA ASP A 91 -6.93 10.47 -11.02
C ASP A 91 -7.46 10.46 -12.46
N ARG A 92 -7.98 11.59 -12.91
CA ARG A 92 -8.57 11.73 -14.26
C ARG A 92 -7.63 11.24 -15.37
N ASN A 93 -6.34 11.50 -15.26
CA ASN A 93 -5.35 11.06 -16.23
C ASN A 93 -5.19 9.53 -16.26
N CYS A 94 -5.17 8.90 -15.11
CA CYS A 94 -5.07 7.44 -14.98
C CYS A 94 -6.40 6.75 -15.31
N ALA A 95 -7.52 7.28 -14.82
CA ALA A 95 -8.85 6.73 -15.10
C ALA A 95 -9.20 6.79 -16.60
N GLY A 96 -8.83 7.89 -17.28
CA GLY A 96 -9.00 8.04 -18.73
C GLY A 96 -8.08 7.14 -19.57
N ARG A 97 -7.11 6.47 -18.96
CA ARG A 97 -6.13 5.58 -19.62
C ARG A 97 -6.23 4.14 -19.15
N ASP A 98 -7.44 3.59 -19.07
CA ASP A 98 -7.75 2.20 -18.78
C ASP A 98 -7.66 1.75 -17.31
N ASN A 99 -7.26 2.59 -16.37
CA ASN A 99 -7.21 2.19 -14.95
C ASN A 99 -8.56 1.74 -14.40
N LEU A 100 -9.67 2.34 -14.83
CA LEU A 100 -11.01 1.90 -14.40
C LEU A 100 -11.35 0.51 -14.91
N LYS A 101 -10.93 0.17 -16.13
CA LYS A 101 -11.10 -1.18 -16.68
C LYS A 101 -10.27 -2.20 -15.91
N VAL A 102 -9.01 -1.87 -15.62
CA VAL A 102 -8.13 -2.72 -14.80
C VAL A 102 -8.72 -2.92 -13.41
N LEU A 103 -9.23 -1.86 -12.79
CA LEU A 103 -9.91 -1.92 -11.49
C LEU A 103 -11.08 -2.93 -11.50
N GLN A 104 -11.96 -2.82 -12.48
CA GLN A 104 -13.12 -3.69 -12.61
C GLN A 104 -12.72 -5.15 -12.85
N GLU A 105 -11.74 -5.37 -13.71
CA GLU A 105 -11.26 -6.71 -14.06
C GLU A 105 -10.54 -7.37 -12.87
N VAL A 106 -9.70 -6.65 -12.14
CA VAL A 106 -9.06 -7.15 -10.91
C VAL A 106 -10.12 -7.51 -9.87
N LYS A 107 -11.12 -6.64 -9.66
CA LYS A 107 -12.25 -6.94 -8.76
C LYS A 107 -12.97 -8.22 -9.13
N ARG A 108 -13.22 -8.42 -10.42
CA ARG A 108 -13.91 -9.61 -10.94
C ARG A 108 -13.09 -10.87 -10.74
N LEU A 109 -11.82 -10.85 -11.15
CA LEU A 109 -10.94 -12.02 -11.15
C LEU A 109 -10.54 -12.47 -9.74
N LEU A 110 -10.28 -11.53 -8.84
CA LEU A 110 -9.96 -11.82 -7.44
C LEU A 110 -11.20 -11.90 -6.54
N LYS A 111 -12.38 -11.67 -7.10
CA LYS A 111 -13.65 -11.64 -6.34
C LYS A 111 -13.55 -10.75 -5.11
N ILE A 112 -13.13 -9.50 -5.33
CA ILE A 112 -12.98 -8.51 -4.27
C ILE A 112 -14.34 -8.14 -3.70
N GLY A 113 -14.48 -8.30 -2.38
CA GLY A 113 -15.70 -7.95 -1.66
C GLY A 113 -15.85 -6.43 -1.43
N SER A 114 -16.93 -6.05 -0.76
CA SER A 114 -17.21 -4.66 -0.38
C SER A 114 -16.18 -4.10 0.63
N ASP A 115 -15.50 -4.96 1.35
CA ASP A 115 -14.40 -4.66 2.26
C ASP A 115 -13.05 -4.47 1.57
N GLY A 116 -12.99 -4.64 0.24
CA GLY A 116 -11.78 -4.55 -0.55
C GLY A 116 -10.89 -5.79 -0.50
N ILE A 117 -11.33 -6.86 0.14
CA ILE A 117 -10.54 -8.08 0.31
C ILE A 117 -10.97 -9.15 -0.70
N SER A 118 -9.99 -9.89 -1.26
CA SER A 118 -10.25 -11.01 -2.17
C SER A 118 -10.94 -12.18 -1.45
N GLU A 119 -11.62 -13.04 -2.22
CA GLU A 119 -12.34 -14.20 -1.67
C GLU A 119 -11.44 -15.11 -0.81
N ASP A 120 -10.18 -15.26 -1.18
CA ASP A 120 -9.18 -16.04 -0.42
C ASP A 120 -8.55 -15.28 0.77
N GLY A 121 -8.91 -14.02 0.98
CA GLY A 121 -8.41 -13.19 2.06
C GLY A 121 -6.95 -12.72 1.92
N ARG A 122 -6.30 -12.98 0.79
CA ARG A 122 -4.86 -12.71 0.61
C ARG A 122 -4.54 -11.35 0.02
N VAL A 123 -5.46 -10.77 -0.72
CA VAL A 123 -5.24 -9.51 -1.43
C VAL A 123 -6.21 -8.45 -0.94
N TYR A 124 -5.68 -7.30 -0.57
CA TYR A 124 -6.46 -6.11 -0.29
C TYR A 124 -6.31 -5.11 -1.44
N MET A 125 -7.42 -4.62 -1.95
CA MET A 125 -7.44 -3.65 -3.02
C MET A 125 -8.14 -2.37 -2.57
N LYS A 126 -7.50 -1.24 -2.80
CA LYS A 126 -8.09 0.08 -2.59
C LYS A 126 -7.77 1.02 -3.75
N THR A 127 -8.42 2.15 -3.77
CA THR A 127 -8.15 3.22 -4.73
C THR A 127 -7.47 4.38 -4.01
N ARG A 128 -6.69 5.16 -4.75
CA ARG A 128 -6.09 6.39 -4.28
C ARG A 128 -6.28 7.48 -5.34
N ALA A 129 -6.58 8.69 -4.94
CA ALA A 129 -6.86 9.79 -5.85
C ALA A 129 -5.69 10.08 -6.80
N CYS A 130 -4.45 10.01 -6.32
CA CYS A 130 -3.26 10.19 -7.15
C CYS A 130 -2.04 9.50 -6.53
N LEU A 131 -1.27 8.78 -7.36
CA LEU A 131 0.02 8.19 -6.99
C LEU A 131 1.21 9.10 -7.29
N LYS A 132 0.95 10.37 -7.70
CA LYS A 132 1.96 11.39 -8.04
C LYS A 132 2.94 11.00 -9.17
N GLN A 133 2.53 10.10 -10.05
CA GLN A 133 3.32 9.60 -11.20
C GLN A 133 2.55 9.76 -12.52
N CYS A 134 1.88 10.89 -12.71
CA CYS A 134 0.99 11.11 -13.86
C CYS A 134 1.69 11.00 -15.23
N ARG A 135 3.02 11.18 -15.30
CA ARG A 135 3.79 11.04 -16.55
C ARG A 135 3.82 9.60 -17.07
N THR A 136 3.67 8.62 -16.18
CA THR A 136 3.70 7.19 -16.51
C THR A 136 2.33 6.53 -16.41
N ALA A 137 1.25 7.34 -16.40
CA ALA A 137 -0.12 6.83 -16.32
C ALA A 137 -0.42 5.82 -17.46
N PRO A 138 -1.24 4.78 -17.21
CA PRO A 138 -1.95 4.45 -15.98
C PRO A 138 -1.04 3.83 -14.91
N ASN A 139 -1.21 4.24 -13.65
CA ASN A 139 -0.39 3.78 -12.54
C ASN A 139 -1.18 2.93 -11.56
N ILE A 140 -0.57 1.84 -11.14
CA ILE A 140 -1.06 0.94 -10.09
C ILE A 140 0.11 0.68 -9.16
N MET A 141 -0.14 0.63 -7.87
CA MET A 141 0.86 0.24 -6.88
C MET A 141 0.56 -1.17 -6.40
N VAL A 142 1.56 -2.03 -6.41
CA VAL A 142 1.49 -3.39 -5.87
C VAL A 142 2.55 -3.52 -4.78
N ASP A 143 2.12 -3.79 -3.57
CA ASP A 143 2.99 -3.96 -2.39
C ASP A 143 3.97 -2.79 -2.20
N GLY A 144 3.51 -1.56 -2.40
CA GLY A 144 4.30 -0.34 -2.26
C GLY A 144 5.17 0.02 -3.48
N LYS A 145 5.14 -0.77 -4.54
CA LYS A 145 5.90 -0.53 -5.78
C LYS A 145 4.98 -0.11 -6.91
N ILE A 146 5.32 0.99 -7.58
CA ILE A 146 4.53 1.50 -8.71
C ILE A 146 4.79 0.65 -9.95
N CYS A 147 3.69 0.21 -10.56
CA CYS A 147 3.65 -0.52 -11.82
C CYS A 147 2.85 0.31 -12.83
N SER A 148 3.47 0.66 -13.96
CA SER A 148 2.84 1.47 -15.00
C SER A 148 2.48 0.61 -16.21
N GLY A 149 1.31 0.87 -16.81
CA GLY A 149 0.88 0.22 -18.04
C GLY A 149 0.64 -1.30 -17.96
N LYS A 150 0.38 -1.82 -16.77
CA LYS A 150 0.13 -3.25 -16.56
C LYS A 150 -1.35 -3.61 -16.77
N SER A 151 -1.59 -4.77 -17.39
CA SER A 151 -2.94 -5.34 -17.50
C SER A 151 -3.39 -5.97 -16.17
N ALA A 152 -4.70 -6.25 -16.04
CA ALA A 152 -5.24 -6.93 -14.87
C ALA A 152 -4.59 -8.30 -14.65
N GLU A 153 -4.38 -9.07 -15.73
CA GLU A 153 -3.73 -10.38 -15.69
C GLU A 153 -2.28 -10.29 -15.19
N GLU A 154 -1.53 -9.30 -15.66
CA GLU A 154 -0.16 -9.05 -15.19
C GLU A 154 -0.12 -8.70 -13.70
N ILE A 155 -1.02 -7.84 -13.22
CA ILE A 155 -1.16 -7.49 -11.81
C ILE A 155 -1.50 -8.72 -10.96
N ILE A 156 -2.45 -9.53 -11.41
CA ILE A 156 -2.85 -10.75 -10.72
C ILE A 156 -1.69 -11.74 -10.67
N SER A 157 -0.95 -11.90 -11.76
CA SER A 157 0.24 -12.76 -11.78
C SER A 157 1.31 -12.31 -10.78
N MET A 158 1.46 -11.01 -10.56
CA MET A 158 2.40 -10.49 -9.56
C MET A 158 2.02 -10.88 -8.12
N VAL A 159 0.73 -10.89 -7.79
CA VAL A 159 0.26 -11.23 -6.43
C VAL A 159 0.03 -12.74 -6.23
N MET A 160 -0.24 -13.48 -7.29
CA MET A 160 -0.46 -14.94 -7.22
C MET A 160 0.84 -15.73 -7.43
N GLY A 161 1.80 -15.20 -8.19
CA GLY A 161 3.06 -15.87 -8.52
C GLY A 161 4.08 -15.92 -7.37
N HIS A 162 3.90 -15.18 -6.29
CA HIS A 162 4.77 -15.18 -5.11
C HIS A 162 4.35 -16.22 -4.04
N GLY A 163 3.41 -17.09 -4.35
CA GLY A 163 2.90 -18.12 -3.45
C GLY A 163 3.58 -19.48 -3.55
N ALA A 164 4.67 -19.60 -4.32
CA ALA A 164 5.31 -20.89 -4.60
C ALA A 164 6.68 -21.11 -3.92
N ASP A 165 7.11 -20.19 -3.06
CA ASP A 165 8.33 -20.38 -2.26
C ASP A 165 7.99 -20.36 -0.76
N ILE A 166 7.63 -21.51 -0.26
CA ILE A 166 7.75 -21.87 1.16
C ILE A 166 8.80 -22.95 1.27
#